data_e374f0e69f39d690e53292947a93b401
#
_entry.id   e374f0e69f39d690e53292947a93b401
#
_cell.length_a   1.000
_cell.length_b   1.000
_cell.length_c   1.000
_cell.angle_alpha   90.00
_cell.angle_beta   90.00
_cell.angle_gamma   90.00
#
_symmetry.space_group_name_H-M   'P 1'
#
loop_
_entity.id
_entity.type
_entity.pdbx_description
1 polymer ?
#
loop_
_entity_poly.entity_id
_entity_poly.type
_entity_poly.pdbx_seq_one_letter_code
_entity_poly.pdbx_strand_id
1 'polypeptide(L)'
;MTIVAAVLAIPACGGDNLTAANPPKVIIDSDYNTLSDDGQLGVMAAQLQAQGSLKVLGITVVSGNQWLKQGVSDALKSVERLGVEKQIGVYAGANYALSHDFTTIQAELKQFPGGDGYLGAWSTPEPTSDSDLVAPPDGFATHTKVQSRSAVDFIVDSVKQYPGEVTILAIGPLTNIALATRQHPEIVPLIKQIIYMGGAIDVPGNTTPTAEFNWWFDPEAAKAVLHLPIKQVVIPLDVTDTVQMDKTLYDRVAHDPTKQTIITQLFKTLNGYGFDGKNGFETNPNYTTNIWDTLTLAYLMHPSFATQTVDEWVDVDTSFGADDGKATGYTSSPPAGLQKMTIVKRFDNPGFFDFYVDLLTRPVPVTLPN
;
A
#
# COMPACT_ATOMS: atom_id res chain seq x y z
N MET A 1 -11.71 40.94 -52.24
CA MET A 1 -11.10 39.64 -51.91
C MET A 1 -10.86 39.62 -50.41
N THR A 2 -11.87 39.14 -49.69
CA THR A 2 -11.93 39.20 -48.23
C THR A 2 -11.45 37.86 -47.68
N ILE A 3 -10.36 37.87 -46.95
CA ILE A 3 -9.80 36.69 -46.29
C ILE A 3 -10.54 36.47 -44.95
N VAL A 4 -11.28 35.38 -44.85
CA VAL A 4 -11.89 34.93 -43.63
C VAL A 4 -10.88 34.04 -42.89
N ALA A 5 -10.38 34.50 -41.75
CA ALA A 5 -9.54 33.68 -40.86
C ALA A 5 -10.43 32.74 -40.06
N ALA A 6 -10.28 31.42 -40.25
CA ALA A 6 -10.91 30.42 -39.43
C ALA A 6 -10.12 30.26 -38.11
N VAL A 7 -10.77 30.62 -37.01
CA VAL A 7 -10.25 30.33 -35.68
C VAL A 7 -10.55 28.86 -35.37
N LEU A 8 -9.52 28.03 -35.30
CA LEU A 8 -9.59 26.67 -34.79
C LEU A 8 -9.74 26.75 -33.26
N ALA A 9 -10.90 26.40 -32.76
CA ALA A 9 -11.12 26.17 -31.35
C ALA A 9 -10.42 24.87 -30.93
N ILE A 10 -9.46 24.96 -30.03
CA ILE A 10 -8.84 23.82 -29.34
C ILE A 10 -9.89 23.29 -28.36
N PRO A 11 -10.26 21.99 -28.39
CA PRO A 11 -11.14 21.46 -27.38
C PRO A 11 -10.40 21.46 -26.04
N ALA A 12 -11.00 22.06 -25.03
CA ALA A 12 -10.59 21.95 -23.63
C ALA A 12 -10.57 20.48 -23.27
N CYS A 13 -9.45 20.02 -22.65
CA CYS A 13 -9.36 18.70 -22.04
C CYS A 13 -10.51 18.57 -21.03
N GLY A 14 -11.51 17.79 -21.39
CA GLY A 14 -12.58 17.38 -20.50
C GLY A 14 -11.96 16.51 -19.40
N GLY A 15 -12.01 16.99 -18.16
CA GLY A 15 -11.76 16.14 -17.01
C GLY A 15 -12.72 14.95 -17.06
N ASP A 16 -12.19 13.76 -17.08
CA ASP A 16 -12.96 12.51 -16.98
C ASP A 16 -13.69 12.55 -15.62
N ASN A 17 -14.95 12.92 -15.64
CA ASN A 17 -15.87 12.73 -14.53
C ASN A 17 -16.12 11.22 -14.42
N LEU A 18 -15.25 10.51 -13.69
CA LEU A 18 -15.41 9.09 -13.34
C LEU A 18 -16.47 8.90 -12.24
N THR A 19 -17.68 9.35 -12.45
CA THR A 19 -18.83 8.76 -11.77
C THR A 19 -19.21 7.50 -12.55
N ALA A 20 -18.42 6.43 -12.37
CA ALA A 20 -18.67 5.17 -13.02
C ALA A 20 -19.95 4.55 -12.44
N ALA A 21 -20.83 4.05 -13.29
CA ALA A 21 -22.02 3.29 -12.86
C ALA A 21 -21.66 2.05 -12.01
N ASN A 22 -20.38 1.65 -11.96
CA ASN A 22 -19.85 0.56 -11.15
C ASN A 22 -18.36 0.87 -10.78
N PRO A 23 -18.10 1.59 -9.67
CA PRO A 23 -16.74 1.90 -9.25
C PRO A 23 -15.96 0.63 -8.91
N PRO A 24 -14.63 0.61 -9.11
CA PRO A 24 -13.77 -0.49 -8.66
C PRO A 24 -14.01 -0.82 -7.19
N LYS A 25 -14.13 -2.11 -6.87
CA LYS A 25 -14.25 -2.61 -5.50
C LYS A 25 -12.87 -3.06 -5.02
N VAL A 26 -12.43 -2.54 -3.88
CA VAL A 26 -11.11 -2.85 -3.34
C VAL A 26 -11.16 -3.36 -1.90
N ILE A 27 -10.27 -4.30 -1.60
CA ILE A 27 -9.79 -4.59 -0.25
C ILE A 27 -8.39 -4.00 -0.16
N ILE A 28 -8.10 -3.28 0.91
CA ILE A 28 -6.74 -2.80 1.23
C ILE A 28 -6.16 -3.76 2.26
N ASP A 29 -5.17 -4.57 1.86
CA ASP A 29 -4.44 -5.48 2.75
C ASP A 29 -3.08 -4.87 3.06
N SER A 30 -2.87 -4.46 4.31
CA SER A 30 -1.84 -3.52 4.72
C SER A 30 -1.27 -3.89 6.09
N ASP A 31 0.02 -3.66 6.29
CA ASP A 31 0.69 -3.65 7.59
C ASP A 31 0.65 -2.26 8.25
N TYR A 32 -0.53 -1.73 8.28
CA TYR A 32 -1.01 -0.39 8.49
C TYR A 32 -0.24 0.41 9.55
N ASN A 33 0.18 1.59 9.17
CA ASN A 33 0.81 2.58 10.04
C ASN A 33 0.08 3.93 9.90
N THR A 34 -0.02 4.72 10.96
CA THR A 34 -1.04 5.78 11.12
C THR A 34 -1.15 6.80 10.00
N LEU A 35 -0.04 7.35 9.49
CA LEU A 35 0.01 8.26 8.32
C LEU A 35 1.35 8.18 7.61
N SER A 36 1.97 6.99 7.60
CA SER A 36 2.94 6.61 6.59
C SER A 36 2.21 6.46 5.25
N ASP A 37 2.84 5.91 4.25
CA ASP A 37 2.23 5.66 2.94
C ASP A 37 0.99 4.76 3.00
N ASP A 38 0.93 3.78 3.92
CA ASP A 38 -0.29 3.01 4.25
C ASP A 38 -1.47 3.91 4.61
N GLY A 39 -1.29 4.75 5.63
CA GLY A 39 -2.33 5.67 6.10
C GLY A 39 -2.67 6.73 5.07
N GLN A 40 -1.69 7.19 4.28
CA GLN A 40 -1.91 8.10 3.17
C GLN A 40 -2.77 7.44 2.08
N LEU A 41 -2.50 6.17 1.74
CA LEU A 41 -3.36 5.40 0.83
C LEU A 41 -4.79 5.31 1.37
N GLY A 42 -4.95 5.06 2.67
CA GLY A 42 -6.25 5.05 3.35
C GLY A 42 -7.01 6.37 3.19
N VAL A 43 -6.33 7.52 3.36
CA VAL A 43 -6.91 8.86 3.11
C VAL A 43 -7.34 9.01 1.66
N MET A 44 -6.46 8.70 0.70
CA MET A 44 -6.75 8.81 -0.73
C MET A 44 -7.94 7.93 -1.13
N ALA A 45 -7.99 6.69 -0.64
CA ALA A 45 -9.08 5.76 -0.91
C ALA A 45 -10.43 6.26 -0.35
N ALA A 46 -10.45 6.82 0.86
CA ALA A 46 -11.65 7.42 1.45
C ALA A 46 -12.16 8.61 0.64
N GLN A 47 -11.26 9.49 0.16
CA GLN A 47 -11.62 10.62 -0.69
C GLN A 47 -12.18 10.18 -2.06
N LEU A 48 -11.60 9.14 -2.66
CA LEU A 48 -12.11 8.56 -3.91
C LEU A 48 -13.47 7.89 -3.71
N GLN A 49 -13.69 7.23 -2.58
CA GLN A 49 -15.01 6.68 -2.24
C GLN A 49 -16.06 7.79 -2.07
N ALA A 50 -15.70 8.91 -1.45
CA ALA A 50 -16.59 10.07 -1.31
C ALA A 50 -17.03 10.66 -2.65
N GLN A 51 -16.19 10.56 -3.67
CA GLN A 51 -16.51 10.98 -5.03
C GLN A 51 -17.35 9.94 -5.82
N GLY A 52 -17.56 8.74 -5.25
CA GLY A 52 -18.17 7.64 -5.98
C GLY A 52 -17.27 6.97 -7.04
N SER A 53 -15.96 7.27 -7.02
CA SER A 53 -14.99 6.74 -7.98
C SER A 53 -14.36 5.41 -7.53
N LEU A 54 -14.50 5.04 -6.25
CA LEU A 54 -13.98 3.83 -5.64
C LEU A 54 -14.99 3.27 -4.64
N LYS A 55 -14.99 1.96 -4.45
CA LYS A 55 -15.69 1.29 -3.34
C LYS A 55 -14.68 0.51 -2.52
N VAL A 56 -14.32 1.03 -1.34
CA VAL A 56 -13.52 0.30 -0.36
C VAL A 56 -14.43 -0.65 0.40
N LEU A 57 -14.18 -1.94 0.31
CA LEU A 57 -14.94 -2.96 1.02
C LEU A 57 -14.51 -3.05 2.49
N GLY A 58 -13.21 -2.88 2.75
CA GLY A 58 -12.63 -2.87 4.09
C GLY A 58 -11.11 -2.83 4.04
N ILE A 59 -10.51 -2.68 5.23
CA ILE A 59 -9.07 -2.74 5.46
C ILE A 59 -8.77 -4.01 6.23
N THR A 60 -7.94 -4.89 5.67
CA THR A 60 -7.39 -6.06 6.34
C THR A 60 -5.98 -5.75 6.80
N VAL A 61 -5.69 -6.01 8.08
CA VAL A 61 -4.41 -5.65 8.68
C VAL A 61 -3.58 -6.91 8.90
N VAL A 62 -2.30 -6.85 8.57
CA VAL A 62 -1.28 -7.88 8.78
C VAL A 62 -0.12 -7.29 9.58
N SER A 63 0.67 -8.11 10.26
CA SER A 63 1.97 -7.66 10.80
C SER A 63 2.97 -7.43 9.68
N GLY A 64 3.78 -6.40 9.82
CA GLY A 64 4.85 -6.03 8.91
C GLY A 64 5.58 -4.81 9.46
N ASN A 65 5.20 -3.59 9.07
CA ASN A 65 5.72 -2.34 9.63
C ASN A 65 5.69 -2.33 11.16
N GLN A 66 4.64 -2.91 11.72
CA GLN A 66 4.49 -3.08 13.16
C GLN A 66 3.66 -4.35 13.45
N TRP A 67 3.62 -4.74 14.72
CA TRP A 67 2.80 -5.86 15.16
C TRP A 67 1.32 -5.63 14.88
N LEU A 68 0.61 -6.68 14.55
CA LEU A 68 -0.83 -6.64 14.19
C LEU A 68 -1.65 -5.76 15.13
N LYS A 69 -1.45 -5.88 16.45
CA LYS A 69 -2.25 -5.16 17.44
C LYS A 69 -2.09 -3.65 17.33
N GLN A 70 -0.86 -3.18 17.07
CA GLN A 70 -0.58 -1.76 16.84
C GLN A 70 -1.15 -1.31 15.49
N GLY A 71 -0.95 -2.09 14.42
CA GLY A 71 -1.48 -1.76 13.08
C GLY A 71 -3.01 -1.67 13.07
N VAL A 72 -3.70 -2.59 13.77
CA VAL A 72 -5.15 -2.52 13.94
C VAL A 72 -5.56 -1.24 14.68
N SER A 73 -4.85 -0.88 15.76
CA SER A 73 -5.13 0.34 16.52
C SER A 73 -5.02 1.59 15.64
N ASP A 74 -3.98 1.66 14.80
CA ASP A 74 -3.73 2.78 13.90
C ASP A 74 -4.77 2.85 12.77
N ALA A 75 -5.14 1.71 12.19
CA ALA A 75 -6.18 1.63 11.18
C ALA A 75 -7.55 2.06 11.72
N LEU A 76 -7.91 1.64 12.95
CA LEU A 76 -9.14 2.07 13.63
C LEU A 76 -9.18 3.58 13.82
N LYS A 77 -8.07 4.16 14.29
CA LYS A 77 -7.97 5.62 14.44
C LYS A 77 -8.07 6.35 13.11
N SER A 78 -7.48 5.78 12.06
CA SER A 78 -7.50 6.38 10.72
C SER A 78 -8.92 6.43 10.14
N VAL A 79 -9.70 5.35 10.20
CA VAL A 79 -11.08 5.36 9.70
C VAL A 79 -11.99 6.27 10.54
N GLU A 80 -11.77 6.35 11.86
CA GLU A 80 -12.48 7.25 12.76
C GLU A 80 -12.15 8.72 12.46
N ARG A 81 -10.87 9.04 12.28
CA ARG A 81 -10.38 10.38 11.90
C ARG A 81 -10.99 10.87 10.59
N LEU A 82 -11.15 9.95 9.64
CA LEU A 82 -11.73 10.24 8.33
C LEU A 82 -13.26 10.30 8.36
N GLY A 83 -13.92 9.81 9.43
CA GLY A 83 -15.38 9.75 9.53
C GLY A 83 -16.00 8.65 8.66
N VAL A 84 -15.24 7.60 8.31
CA VAL A 84 -15.66 6.52 7.40
C VAL A 84 -15.82 5.16 8.08
N GLU A 85 -15.71 5.11 9.41
CA GLU A 85 -15.74 3.88 10.22
C GLU A 85 -17.02 3.07 10.11
N LYS A 86 -18.11 3.70 9.68
CA LYS A 86 -19.40 3.00 9.45
C LYS A 86 -19.45 2.26 8.12
N GLN A 87 -18.64 2.67 7.16
CA GLN A 87 -18.63 2.13 5.78
C GLN A 87 -17.37 1.31 5.48
N ILE A 88 -16.25 1.62 6.13
CA ILE A 88 -14.98 0.94 5.96
C ILE A 88 -14.60 0.26 7.27
N GLY A 89 -14.83 -1.05 7.34
CA GLY A 89 -14.46 -1.87 8.49
C GLY A 89 -12.97 -2.20 8.51
N VAL A 90 -12.41 -2.39 9.72
CA VAL A 90 -11.03 -2.85 9.94
C VAL A 90 -11.07 -4.28 10.46
N TYR A 91 -10.32 -5.18 9.82
CA TYR A 91 -10.32 -6.62 10.09
C TYR A 91 -8.91 -7.06 10.48
N ALA A 92 -8.77 -7.67 11.65
CA ALA A 92 -7.49 -8.20 12.12
C ALA A 92 -7.14 -9.50 11.39
N GLY A 93 -5.91 -9.60 10.92
CA GLY A 93 -5.39 -10.74 10.17
C GLY A 93 -4.27 -11.49 10.87
N ALA A 94 -3.22 -11.83 10.14
CA ALA A 94 -2.09 -12.58 10.64
C ALA A 94 -1.17 -11.71 11.49
N ASN A 95 -0.83 -12.23 12.68
CA ASN A 95 0.15 -11.61 13.57
C ASN A 95 1.57 -12.07 13.31
N TYR A 96 1.73 -13.21 12.66
CA TYR A 96 3.03 -13.83 12.35
C TYR A 96 3.10 -14.21 10.88
N ALA A 97 4.29 -14.19 10.32
CA ALA A 97 4.59 -14.78 9.02
C ALA A 97 4.32 -16.30 9.02
N LEU A 98 4.18 -16.92 7.85
CA LEU A 98 3.87 -18.34 7.73
C LEU A 98 4.98 -19.24 8.30
N SER A 99 6.23 -18.84 8.13
CA SER A 99 7.38 -19.63 8.51
C SER A 99 8.46 -18.83 9.23
N HIS A 100 8.65 -17.57 8.86
CA HIS A 100 9.63 -16.69 9.49
C HIS A 100 9.26 -16.35 10.92
N ASP A 101 10.25 -16.37 11.80
CA ASP A 101 10.18 -15.85 13.17
C ASP A 101 11.43 -15.01 13.48
N PHE A 102 11.35 -14.27 14.58
CA PHE A 102 12.44 -13.38 14.99
C PHE A 102 13.76 -14.13 15.21
N THR A 103 13.72 -15.38 15.70
CA THR A 103 14.92 -16.19 15.97
C THR A 103 15.62 -16.57 14.66
N THR A 104 14.83 -16.99 13.68
CA THR A 104 15.33 -17.36 12.35
C THR A 104 15.93 -16.14 11.66
N ILE A 105 15.21 -15.00 11.67
CA ILE A 105 15.68 -13.74 11.10
C ILE A 105 16.98 -13.24 11.77
N GLN A 106 17.07 -13.29 13.10
CA GLN A 106 18.31 -12.92 13.79
C GLN A 106 19.49 -13.82 13.42
N ALA A 107 19.24 -15.12 13.27
CA ALA A 107 20.29 -16.06 12.87
C ALA A 107 20.78 -15.78 11.46
N GLU A 108 19.87 -15.46 10.56
CA GLU A 108 20.13 -15.15 9.17
C GLU A 108 20.94 -13.85 9.03
N LEU A 109 20.46 -12.74 9.61
CA LEU A 109 21.16 -11.45 9.60
C LEU A 109 22.57 -11.53 10.21
N LYS A 110 22.74 -12.37 11.24
CA LYS A 110 24.06 -12.61 11.85
C LYS A 110 24.99 -13.38 10.92
N GLN A 111 24.46 -14.35 10.17
CA GLN A 111 25.25 -15.20 9.28
C GLN A 111 25.55 -14.49 7.94
N PHE A 112 24.61 -13.68 7.46
CA PHE A 112 24.68 -12.93 6.21
C PHE A 112 24.60 -11.44 6.48
N PRO A 113 25.68 -10.81 6.98
CA PRO A 113 25.67 -9.39 7.34
C PRO A 113 25.49 -8.52 6.09
N GLY A 114 24.85 -7.39 6.26
CA GLY A 114 24.50 -6.42 5.20
C GLY A 114 23.00 -6.10 5.19
N GLY A 115 22.24 -6.78 6.05
CA GLY A 115 20.83 -6.51 6.29
C GLY A 115 20.61 -5.57 7.49
N ASP A 116 21.28 -4.43 7.53
CA ASP A 116 21.01 -3.39 8.55
C ASP A 116 19.73 -2.63 8.22
N GLY A 117 18.90 -3.24 7.39
CA GLY A 117 17.71 -2.62 6.88
C GLY A 117 16.57 -2.54 7.88
N TYR A 118 15.45 -2.12 7.39
CA TYR A 118 14.23 -1.98 8.14
C TYR A 118 13.68 -3.35 8.55
N LEU A 119 13.45 -3.58 9.84
CA LEU A 119 12.96 -4.85 10.38
C LEU A 119 11.48 -4.81 10.80
N GLY A 120 10.83 -3.65 10.70
CA GLY A 120 9.43 -3.49 11.04
C GLY A 120 9.10 -3.97 12.46
N ALA A 121 8.07 -4.79 12.59
CA ALA A 121 7.59 -5.35 13.85
C ALA A 121 8.69 -6.04 14.66
N TRP A 122 9.63 -6.71 14.00
CA TRP A 122 10.71 -7.43 14.70
C TRP A 122 11.75 -6.51 15.36
N SER A 123 11.69 -5.20 15.11
CA SER A 123 12.54 -4.22 15.81
C SER A 123 12.03 -3.83 17.21
N THR A 124 10.80 -4.21 17.57
CA THR A 124 10.14 -3.85 18.81
C THR A 124 9.50 -5.07 19.49
N PRO A 125 9.37 -5.05 20.84
CA PRO A 125 8.60 -6.09 21.53
C PRO A 125 7.16 -6.17 21.04
N GLU A 126 6.63 -7.39 20.93
CA GLU A 126 5.22 -7.60 20.59
C GLU A 126 4.31 -7.05 21.72
N PRO A 127 3.30 -6.21 21.38
CA PRO A 127 2.34 -5.71 22.36
C PRO A 127 1.47 -6.84 22.91
N THR A 128 1.55 -7.09 24.21
CA THR A 128 0.77 -8.13 24.89
C THR A 128 -0.57 -7.61 25.43
N SER A 129 -0.66 -6.28 25.61
CA SER A 129 -1.85 -5.59 26.13
C SER A 129 -2.10 -4.27 25.41
N ASP A 130 -3.25 -3.65 25.66
CA ASP A 130 -3.56 -2.33 25.08
C ASP A 130 -2.67 -1.22 25.67
N SER A 131 -2.14 -1.41 26.88
CA SER A 131 -1.21 -0.47 27.51
C SER A 131 0.17 -0.42 26.83
N ASP A 132 0.50 -1.41 26.00
CA ASP A 132 1.77 -1.47 25.28
C ASP A 132 1.69 -0.71 23.94
N LEU A 133 0.48 -0.28 23.55
CA LEU A 133 0.27 0.41 22.28
C LEU A 133 0.71 1.87 22.37
N VAL A 134 1.22 2.37 21.25
CA VAL A 134 1.61 3.77 21.07
C VAL A 134 0.47 4.51 20.37
N ALA A 135 -0.03 5.56 21.01
CA ALA A 135 -1.08 6.38 20.42
C ALA A 135 -0.54 7.23 19.26
N PRO A 136 -1.29 7.35 18.15
CA PRO A 136 -1.05 8.42 17.18
C PRO A 136 -1.06 9.81 17.84
N PRO A 137 -0.48 10.86 17.21
CA PRO A 137 -0.43 12.19 17.78
C PRO A 137 -1.81 12.78 18.19
N ASP A 138 -2.89 12.32 17.52
CA ASP A 138 -4.27 12.71 17.81
C ASP A 138 -5.04 11.67 18.66
N GLY A 139 -4.32 10.77 19.33
CA GLY A 139 -4.85 9.78 20.25
C GLY A 139 -5.40 8.52 19.60
N PHE A 140 -5.84 7.56 20.44
CA PHE A 140 -6.48 6.33 19.98
C PHE A 140 -7.89 6.56 19.42
N ALA A 141 -8.42 5.56 18.70
CA ALA A 141 -9.84 5.50 18.38
C ALA A 141 -10.67 5.44 19.65
N THR A 142 -11.79 6.18 19.67
CA THR A 142 -12.64 6.32 20.88
C THR A 142 -13.92 5.51 20.82
N HIS A 143 -14.44 5.27 19.62
CA HIS A 143 -15.71 4.57 19.41
C HIS A 143 -15.66 3.52 18.31
N THR A 144 -14.61 3.52 17.50
CA THR A 144 -14.42 2.53 16.42
C THR A 144 -13.77 1.27 16.98
N LYS A 145 -14.27 0.11 16.55
CA LYS A 145 -13.78 -1.20 17.00
C LYS A 145 -13.44 -2.08 15.80
N VAL A 146 -12.45 -2.96 16.00
CA VAL A 146 -12.14 -4.02 15.05
C VAL A 146 -13.37 -4.90 14.82
N GLN A 147 -13.56 -5.33 13.58
CA GLN A 147 -14.65 -6.23 13.22
C GLN A 147 -14.43 -7.61 13.84
N SER A 148 -15.52 -8.30 14.18
CA SER A 148 -15.46 -9.64 14.79
C SER A 148 -14.99 -10.73 13.84
N ARG A 149 -15.07 -10.49 12.52
CA ARG A 149 -14.61 -11.39 11.46
C ARG A 149 -13.12 -11.22 11.26
N SER A 150 -12.40 -12.30 11.00
CA SER A 150 -10.98 -12.24 10.65
C SER A 150 -10.78 -11.62 9.26
N ALA A 151 -9.56 -11.11 8.99
CA ALA A 151 -9.18 -10.63 7.66
C ALA A 151 -9.34 -11.73 6.59
N VAL A 152 -8.96 -12.97 6.91
CA VAL A 152 -9.09 -14.14 6.01
C VAL A 152 -10.55 -14.37 5.64
N ASP A 153 -11.44 -14.48 6.63
CA ASP A 153 -12.88 -14.68 6.37
C ASP A 153 -13.48 -13.51 5.61
N PHE A 154 -13.05 -12.29 5.93
CA PHE A 154 -13.52 -11.09 5.22
C PHE A 154 -13.12 -11.07 3.75
N ILE A 155 -11.85 -11.42 3.43
CA ILE A 155 -11.39 -11.56 2.04
C ILE A 155 -12.24 -12.59 1.31
N VAL A 156 -12.41 -13.79 1.90
CA VAL A 156 -13.18 -14.89 1.32
C VAL A 156 -14.63 -14.49 1.03
N ASP A 157 -15.30 -13.90 2.00
CA ASP A 157 -16.69 -13.51 1.88
C ASP A 157 -16.88 -12.37 0.86
N SER A 158 -15.98 -11.38 0.87
CA SER A 158 -16.04 -10.27 -0.08
C SER A 158 -15.86 -10.73 -1.52
N VAL A 159 -14.93 -11.63 -1.77
CA VAL A 159 -14.67 -12.19 -3.10
C VAL A 159 -15.85 -13.06 -3.56
N LYS A 160 -16.46 -13.85 -2.64
CA LYS A 160 -17.67 -14.63 -2.95
C LYS A 160 -18.89 -13.74 -3.18
N GLN A 161 -19.00 -12.61 -2.48
CA GLN A 161 -20.09 -11.64 -2.66
C GLN A 161 -20.00 -10.88 -3.98
N TYR A 162 -18.78 -10.61 -4.46
CA TYR A 162 -18.51 -9.84 -5.67
C TYR A 162 -17.58 -10.60 -6.63
N PRO A 163 -17.99 -11.76 -7.16
CA PRO A 163 -17.12 -12.63 -7.96
C PRO A 163 -16.62 -11.92 -9.23
N GLY A 164 -15.29 -11.90 -9.42
CA GLY A 164 -14.64 -11.25 -10.54
C GLY A 164 -14.59 -9.71 -10.49
N GLU A 165 -15.01 -9.09 -9.36
CA GLU A 165 -15.05 -7.64 -9.24
C GLU A 165 -14.02 -7.09 -8.22
N VAL A 166 -13.57 -7.89 -7.26
CA VAL A 166 -12.72 -7.44 -6.16
C VAL A 166 -11.26 -7.36 -6.61
N THR A 167 -10.67 -6.18 -6.49
CA THR A 167 -9.22 -5.97 -6.55
C THR A 167 -8.68 -5.94 -5.12
N ILE A 168 -7.59 -6.66 -4.86
CA ILE A 168 -6.86 -6.57 -3.60
C ILE A 168 -5.66 -5.66 -3.83
N LEU A 169 -5.57 -4.55 -3.07
CA LEU A 169 -4.37 -3.74 -2.97
C LEU A 169 -3.56 -4.32 -1.83
N ALA A 170 -2.51 -5.06 -2.16
CA ALA A 170 -1.63 -5.72 -1.22
C ALA A 170 -0.40 -4.84 -1.00
N ILE A 171 -0.38 -4.12 0.11
CA ILE A 171 0.62 -3.12 0.44
C ILE A 171 1.37 -3.45 1.74
N GLY A 172 1.34 -4.69 2.14
CA GLY A 172 2.07 -5.29 3.25
C GLY A 172 2.44 -6.73 2.93
N PRO A 173 2.98 -7.49 3.90
CA PRO A 173 3.25 -8.92 3.77
C PRO A 173 2.02 -9.71 3.36
N LEU A 174 2.18 -10.69 2.47
CA LEU A 174 1.06 -11.36 1.79
C LEU A 174 0.38 -12.47 2.60
N THR A 175 0.63 -12.54 3.90
CA THR A 175 0.18 -13.62 4.79
C THR A 175 -1.33 -13.80 4.79
N ASN A 176 -2.11 -12.71 4.87
CA ASN A 176 -3.57 -12.78 4.87
C ASN A 176 -4.11 -13.39 3.57
N ILE A 177 -3.55 -12.97 2.44
CA ILE A 177 -3.97 -13.42 1.10
C ILE A 177 -3.57 -14.88 0.89
N ALA A 178 -2.36 -15.26 1.31
CA ALA A 178 -1.89 -16.65 1.27
C ALA A 178 -2.78 -17.58 2.10
N LEU A 179 -3.14 -17.16 3.32
CA LEU A 179 -4.06 -17.92 4.18
C LEU A 179 -5.45 -18.04 3.55
N ALA A 180 -6.01 -16.94 3.06
CA ALA A 180 -7.33 -16.93 2.43
C ALA A 180 -7.40 -17.87 1.22
N THR A 181 -6.42 -17.80 0.32
CA THR A 181 -6.40 -18.59 -0.91
C THR A 181 -6.01 -20.06 -0.69
N ARG A 182 -5.22 -20.37 0.36
CA ARG A 182 -4.89 -21.74 0.73
C ARG A 182 -6.01 -22.46 1.46
N GLN A 183 -6.71 -21.77 2.37
CA GLN A 183 -7.85 -22.34 3.09
C GLN A 183 -9.09 -22.44 2.22
N HIS A 184 -9.24 -21.53 1.26
CA HIS A 184 -10.39 -21.40 0.37
C HIS A 184 -9.95 -21.30 -1.10
N PRO A 185 -9.37 -22.35 -1.69
CA PRO A 185 -8.86 -22.29 -3.06
C PRO A 185 -9.95 -21.99 -4.12
N GLU A 186 -11.21 -22.22 -3.77
CA GLU A 186 -12.35 -21.92 -4.63
C GLU A 186 -12.54 -20.40 -4.89
N ILE A 187 -11.94 -19.53 -4.08
CA ILE A 187 -12.04 -18.07 -4.32
C ILE A 187 -11.02 -17.58 -5.35
N VAL A 188 -9.98 -18.34 -5.62
CA VAL A 188 -8.89 -17.93 -6.53
C VAL A 188 -9.42 -17.44 -7.89
N PRO A 189 -10.28 -18.19 -8.60
CA PRO A 189 -10.82 -17.75 -9.88
C PRO A 189 -11.85 -16.59 -9.76
N LEU A 190 -12.24 -16.22 -8.56
CA LEU A 190 -13.20 -15.16 -8.29
C LEU A 190 -12.54 -13.82 -7.98
N ILE A 191 -11.22 -13.79 -7.70
CA ILE A 191 -10.47 -12.56 -7.50
C ILE A 191 -10.25 -11.89 -8.86
N LYS A 192 -10.57 -10.61 -8.98
CA LYS A 192 -10.40 -9.86 -10.23
C LYS A 192 -8.93 -9.68 -10.57
N GLN A 193 -8.15 -9.19 -9.61
CA GLN A 193 -6.71 -8.98 -9.68
C GLN A 193 -6.14 -8.66 -8.31
N ILE A 194 -4.81 -8.79 -8.18
CA ILE A 194 -4.05 -8.29 -7.05
C ILE A 194 -3.04 -7.27 -7.58
N ILE A 195 -2.91 -6.14 -6.90
CA ILE A 195 -1.92 -5.10 -7.19
C ILE A 195 -1.03 -5.00 -5.96
N TYR A 196 0.26 -5.27 -6.12
CA TYR A 196 1.23 -5.31 -5.03
C TYR A 196 2.09 -4.06 -4.98
N MET A 197 2.35 -3.53 -3.78
CA MET A 197 3.63 -2.90 -3.47
C MET A 197 4.53 -3.98 -2.87
N GLY A 198 5.60 -4.33 -3.55
CA GLY A 198 6.52 -5.38 -3.09
C GLY A 198 7.51 -5.85 -4.14
N GLY A 199 8.58 -6.45 -3.66
CA GLY A 199 9.69 -6.97 -4.45
C GLY A 199 10.70 -5.93 -4.90
N ALA A 200 11.95 -6.39 -5.06
CA ALA A 200 13.05 -5.70 -5.73
C ALA A 200 13.55 -6.65 -6.83
N ILE A 201 13.33 -6.31 -8.10
CA ILE A 201 13.58 -7.22 -9.22
C ILE A 201 14.93 -6.92 -9.87
N ASP A 202 15.13 -5.68 -10.33
CA ASP A 202 16.33 -5.22 -11.01
C ASP A 202 17.14 -4.20 -10.19
N VAL A 203 16.77 -4.01 -8.92
CA VAL A 203 17.38 -3.06 -7.99
C VAL A 203 17.72 -3.74 -6.66
N PRO A 204 18.59 -3.16 -5.82
CA PRO A 204 18.80 -3.63 -4.45
C PRO A 204 17.51 -3.63 -3.62
N GLY A 205 17.48 -4.46 -2.59
CA GLY A 205 16.41 -4.43 -1.58
C GLY A 205 16.52 -3.22 -0.64
N ASN A 206 15.49 -3.03 0.16
CA ASN A 206 15.42 -1.99 1.19
C ASN A 206 15.51 -2.54 2.63
N THR A 207 15.46 -3.86 2.77
CA THR A 207 15.56 -4.54 4.06
C THR A 207 16.83 -5.40 4.15
N THR A 208 17.09 -6.20 3.14
CA THR A 208 18.39 -6.84 2.92
C THR A 208 18.98 -6.30 1.61
N PRO A 209 20.26 -6.59 1.30
CA PRO A 209 20.83 -6.14 0.03
C PRO A 209 20.06 -6.61 -1.22
N THR A 210 19.26 -7.68 -1.11
CA THR A 210 18.60 -8.33 -2.24
C THR A 210 17.07 -8.37 -2.13
N ALA A 211 16.49 -8.10 -0.95
CA ALA A 211 15.07 -8.28 -0.71
C ALA A 211 14.35 -6.99 -0.30
N GLU A 212 13.15 -6.82 -0.82
CA GLU A 212 12.19 -5.80 -0.42
C GLU A 212 11.42 -6.28 0.82
N PHE A 213 11.06 -5.37 1.71
CA PHE A 213 10.54 -5.64 3.05
C PHE A 213 9.27 -6.48 3.08
N ASN A 214 8.24 -6.16 2.30
CA ASN A 214 6.96 -6.87 2.35
C ASN A 214 7.10 -8.35 1.98
N TRP A 215 7.88 -8.64 0.94
CA TRP A 215 8.10 -10.00 0.49
C TRP A 215 9.15 -10.73 1.31
N TRP A 216 10.09 -10.02 1.93
CA TRP A 216 11.05 -10.60 2.86
C TRP A 216 10.43 -10.91 4.22
N PHE A 217 9.44 -10.13 4.70
CA PHE A 217 8.78 -10.38 5.98
C PHE A 217 8.08 -11.74 6.00
N ASP A 218 7.45 -12.15 4.88
CA ASP A 218 6.84 -13.47 4.69
C ASP A 218 7.06 -13.97 3.26
N PRO A 219 8.26 -14.49 2.94
CA PRO A 219 8.59 -14.94 1.59
C PRO A 219 7.79 -16.16 1.15
N GLU A 220 7.39 -17.04 2.07
CA GLU A 220 6.52 -18.17 1.76
C GLU A 220 5.12 -17.73 1.35
N ALA A 221 4.57 -16.70 2.00
CA ALA A 221 3.30 -16.12 1.59
C ALA A 221 3.44 -15.44 0.22
N ALA A 222 4.49 -14.65 0.01
CA ALA A 222 4.77 -14.00 -1.26
C ALA A 222 4.86 -15.03 -2.39
N LYS A 223 5.69 -16.06 -2.24
CA LYS A 223 5.81 -17.14 -3.21
C LYS A 223 4.48 -17.84 -3.48
N ALA A 224 3.73 -18.16 -2.44
CA ALA A 224 2.45 -18.86 -2.59
C ALA A 224 1.43 -18.02 -3.38
N VAL A 225 1.38 -16.71 -3.15
CA VAL A 225 0.41 -15.81 -3.80
C VAL A 225 0.83 -15.49 -5.24
N LEU A 226 2.13 -15.28 -5.51
CA LEU A 226 2.64 -15.04 -6.86
C LEU A 226 2.41 -16.23 -7.82
N HIS A 227 2.31 -17.44 -7.29
CA HIS A 227 2.00 -18.65 -8.07
C HIS A 227 0.50 -18.83 -8.38
N LEU A 228 -0.39 -17.98 -7.87
CA LEU A 228 -1.82 -18.10 -8.14
C LEU A 228 -2.16 -17.71 -9.59
N PRO A 229 -3.07 -18.45 -10.26
CA PRO A 229 -3.49 -18.16 -11.63
C PRO A 229 -4.50 -16.98 -11.66
N ILE A 230 -4.08 -15.83 -11.17
CA ILE A 230 -4.86 -14.59 -11.07
C ILE A 230 -4.13 -13.51 -11.88
N LYS A 231 -4.85 -12.51 -12.36
CA LYS A 231 -4.21 -11.30 -12.90
C LYS A 231 -3.46 -10.58 -11.78
N GLN A 232 -2.17 -10.31 -11.99
CA GLN A 232 -1.28 -9.71 -11.00
C GLN A 232 -0.53 -8.53 -11.58
N VAL A 233 -0.39 -7.47 -10.79
CA VAL A 233 0.40 -6.28 -11.13
C VAL A 233 1.35 -6.01 -9.97
N VAL A 234 2.63 -5.90 -10.28
CA VAL A 234 3.67 -5.61 -9.29
C VAL A 234 4.18 -4.19 -9.48
N ILE A 235 4.21 -3.43 -8.41
CA ILE A 235 4.80 -2.10 -8.32
C ILE A 235 6.01 -2.23 -7.37
N PRO A 236 7.17 -2.69 -7.90
CA PRO A 236 8.34 -3.03 -7.10
C PRO A 236 9.19 -1.80 -6.76
N LEU A 237 10.24 -1.98 -5.95
CA LEU A 237 11.23 -0.93 -5.66
C LEU A 237 11.85 -0.35 -6.93
N ASP A 238 11.93 -1.13 -8.01
CA ASP A 238 12.40 -0.68 -9.33
C ASP A 238 11.72 0.63 -9.79
N VAL A 239 10.48 0.84 -9.42
CA VAL A 239 9.74 2.06 -9.74
C VAL A 239 9.48 2.91 -8.51
N THR A 240 9.15 2.32 -7.37
CA THR A 240 8.74 3.10 -6.19
C THR A 240 9.88 3.93 -5.60
N ASP A 241 11.12 3.47 -5.68
CA ASP A 241 12.30 4.23 -5.27
C ASP A 241 12.59 5.45 -6.15
N THR A 242 11.97 5.52 -7.32
CA THR A 242 12.04 6.70 -8.20
C THR A 242 11.00 7.76 -7.85
N VAL A 243 10.04 7.44 -6.97
CA VAL A 243 8.94 8.32 -6.56
C VAL A 243 9.22 8.85 -5.16
N GLN A 244 10.01 9.92 -5.13
CA GLN A 244 10.46 10.51 -3.88
C GLN A 244 9.71 11.80 -3.57
N MET A 245 9.32 11.95 -2.30
CA MET A 245 8.89 13.22 -1.74
C MET A 245 10.13 14.06 -1.44
N ASP A 246 10.20 15.23 -2.03
CA ASP A 246 11.14 16.28 -1.70
C ASP A 246 10.45 17.38 -0.87
N LYS A 247 11.22 18.40 -0.48
CA LYS A 247 10.69 19.55 0.25
C LYS A 247 9.56 20.26 -0.51
N THR A 248 9.63 20.32 -1.84
CA THR A 248 8.62 20.98 -2.68
C THR A 248 7.28 20.25 -2.61
N LEU A 249 7.31 18.92 -2.76
CA LEU A 249 6.08 18.10 -2.65
C LEU A 249 5.53 18.13 -1.22
N TYR A 250 6.40 18.00 -0.22
CA TYR A 250 6.02 18.12 1.19
C TYR A 250 5.29 19.43 1.49
N ASP A 251 5.82 20.58 1.02
CA ASP A 251 5.22 21.90 1.26
C ASP A 251 3.84 22.05 0.61
N ARG A 252 3.60 21.39 -0.53
CA ARG A 252 2.28 21.39 -1.18
C ARG A 252 1.20 20.72 -0.32
N VAL A 253 1.57 19.77 0.54
CA VAL A 253 0.64 19.10 1.46
C VAL A 253 0.61 19.83 2.81
N ALA A 254 1.79 20.08 3.40
CA ALA A 254 1.91 20.54 4.79
C ALA A 254 1.68 22.04 4.98
N HIS A 255 1.98 22.85 3.96
CA HIS A 255 2.08 24.31 4.13
C HIS A 255 1.11 25.11 3.26
N ASP A 256 0.20 24.48 2.51
CA ASP A 256 -0.85 25.25 1.81
C ASP A 256 -1.83 25.83 2.85
N PRO A 257 -1.86 27.18 3.04
CA PRO A 257 -2.67 27.80 4.08
C PRO A 257 -4.18 27.69 3.81
N THR A 258 -4.57 27.35 2.60
CA THR A 258 -5.98 27.21 2.18
C THR A 258 -6.52 25.80 2.39
N LYS A 259 -5.63 24.83 2.69
CA LYS A 259 -5.94 23.40 2.76
C LYS A 259 -5.56 22.78 4.11
N GLN A 260 -5.74 23.53 5.19
CA GLN A 260 -5.41 23.03 6.54
C GLN A 260 -6.48 22.09 7.09
N THR A 261 -6.13 20.85 7.31
CA THR A 261 -6.97 19.78 7.88
C THR A 261 -6.19 19.04 8.97
N ILE A 262 -6.86 18.16 9.71
CA ILE A 262 -6.14 17.27 10.65
C ILE A 262 -5.15 16.37 9.91
N ILE A 263 -5.45 15.97 8.66
CA ILE A 263 -4.54 15.14 7.84
C ILE A 263 -3.27 15.92 7.51
N THR A 264 -3.38 17.15 7.01
CA THR A 264 -2.20 17.95 6.64
C THR A 264 -1.37 18.35 7.88
N GLN A 265 -2.01 18.52 9.04
CA GLN A 265 -1.32 18.78 10.30
C GLN A 265 -0.55 17.55 10.81
N LEU A 266 -1.17 16.36 10.77
CA LEU A 266 -0.50 15.11 11.11
C LEU A 266 0.61 14.78 10.13
N PHE A 267 0.37 14.98 8.85
CA PHE A 267 1.38 14.83 7.80
C PHE A 267 2.60 15.70 8.08
N LYS A 268 2.38 16.97 8.44
CA LYS A 268 3.43 17.90 8.86
C LYS A 268 4.17 17.40 10.10
N THR A 269 3.43 16.91 11.10
CA THR A 269 4.02 16.43 12.36
C THR A 269 4.91 15.20 12.12
N LEU A 270 4.43 14.22 11.35
CA LEU A 270 5.12 12.93 11.16
C LEU A 270 6.27 13.03 10.15
N ASN A 271 6.09 13.73 9.04
CA ASN A 271 7.12 13.86 8.01
C ASN A 271 8.05 15.06 8.21
N GLY A 272 7.57 16.09 8.93
CA GLY A 272 8.33 17.31 9.14
C GLY A 272 9.59 17.12 9.99
N TYR A 273 9.52 16.25 10.99
CA TYR A 273 10.59 16.05 11.96
C TYR A 273 11.21 14.65 11.93
N GLY A 274 10.69 13.75 11.10
CA GLY A 274 11.11 12.35 11.02
C GLY A 274 10.78 11.53 12.27
N PHE A 275 11.07 10.24 12.23
CA PHE A 275 10.81 9.34 13.36
C PHE A 275 11.69 9.61 14.60
N ASP A 276 12.86 10.22 14.39
CA ASP A 276 13.81 10.60 15.45
C ASP A 276 13.55 12.02 16.02
N GLY A 277 12.55 12.72 15.49
CA GLY A 277 12.21 14.10 15.83
C GLY A 277 13.26 15.14 15.38
N LYS A 278 14.21 14.77 14.53
CA LYS A 278 15.37 15.60 14.16
C LYS A 278 15.63 15.67 12.66
N ASN A 279 15.32 14.61 11.92
CA ASN A 279 15.65 14.49 10.51
C ASN A 279 14.38 14.39 9.68
N GLY A 280 13.81 15.52 9.31
CA GLY A 280 12.65 15.62 8.46
C GLY A 280 12.65 16.92 7.67
N PHE A 281 11.58 17.15 6.92
CA PHE A 281 11.48 18.29 5.99
C PHE A 281 11.53 19.67 6.65
N GLU A 282 11.19 19.78 7.95
CA GLU A 282 11.27 21.06 8.69
C GLU A 282 12.68 21.34 9.22
N THR A 283 13.52 20.33 9.34
CA THR A 283 14.84 20.43 9.92
C THR A 283 15.96 20.29 8.89
N ASN A 284 15.68 19.63 7.76
CA ASN A 284 16.64 19.40 6.69
C ASN A 284 15.98 19.66 5.32
N PRO A 285 16.29 20.77 4.63
CA PRO A 285 15.70 21.10 3.34
C PRO A 285 16.07 20.11 2.21
N ASN A 286 17.12 19.30 2.40
CA ASN A 286 17.57 18.28 1.46
C ASN A 286 17.04 16.88 1.84
N TYR A 287 16.18 16.78 2.87
CA TYR A 287 15.56 15.52 3.22
C TYR A 287 14.66 15.02 2.09
N THR A 288 14.73 13.74 1.82
CA THR A 288 13.81 13.04 0.91
C THR A 288 13.31 11.77 1.58
N THR A 289 12.11 11.33 1.22
CA THR A 289 11.56 10.04 1.61
C THR A 289 10.80 9.45 0.44
N ASN A 290 10.64 8.15 0.44
CA ASN A 290 9.92 7.48 -0.63
C ASN A 290 8.41 7.47 -0.36
N ILE A 291 7.62 7.32 -1.44
CA ILE A 291 6.18 7.10 -1.39
C ILE A 291 5.95 5.80 -2.16
N TRP A 292 5.75 4.70 -1.43
CA TRP A 292 5.65 3.38 -2.06
C TRP A 292 4.20 2.96 -2.32
N ASP A 293 3.41 2.77 -1.29
CA ASP A 293 2.10 2.10 -1.31
C ASP A 293 1.05 2.79 -2.15
N THR A 294 1.00 4.12 -2.06
CA THR A 294 -0.03 4.93 -2.72
C THR A 294 -0.02 4.79 -4.25
N LEU A 295 1.11 4.31 -4.84
CA LEU A 295 1.21 4.03 -6.26
C LEU A 295 0.28 2.89 -6.69
N THR A 296 -0.04 1.94 -5.81
CA THR A 296 -0.96 0.84 -6.12
C THR A 296 -2.37 1.35 -6.39
N LEU A 297 -2.84 2.27 -5.55
CA LEU A 297 -4.13 2.93 -5.73
C LEU A 297 -4.11 3.87 -6.94
N ALA A 298 -3.03 4.64 -7.11
CA ALA A 298 -2.87 5.52 -8.26
C ALA A 298 -2.87 4.75 -9.58
N TYR A 299 -2.18 3.61 -9.66
CA TYR A 299 -2.23 2.71 -10.82
C TYR A 299 -3.65 2.16 -11.07
N LEU A 300 -4.35 1.74 -10.03
CA LEU A 300 -5.73 1.24 -10.19
C LEU A 300 -6.64 2.30 -10.78
N MET A 301 -6.54 3.54 -10.31
CA MET A 301 -7.41 4.66 -10.73
C MET A 301 -6.98 5.25 -12.07
N HIS A 302 -5.69 5.32 -12.32
CA HIS A 302 -5.06 5.91 -13.50
C HIS A 302 -3.95 4.99 -14.02
N PRO A 303 -4.28 3.88 -14.73
CA PRO A 303 -3.26 2.97 -15.26
C PRO A 303 -2.26 3.65 -16.19
N SER A 304 -2.63 4.78 -16.79
CA SER A 304 -1.76 5.61 -17.64
C SER A 304 -0.59 6.26 -16.90
N PHE A 305 -0.64 6.33 -15.55
CA PHE A 305 0.53 6.77 -14.78
C PHE A 305 1.70 5.78 -14.90
N ALA A 306 1.44 4.49 -15.13
CA ALA A 306 2.48 3.54 -15.50
C ALA A 306 2.90 3.79 -16.97
N THR A 307 3.95 4.58 -17.16
CA THR A 307 4.43 4.96 -18.49
C THR A 307 5.26 3.87 -19.17
N GLN A 308 5.72 2.89 -18.40
CA GLN A 308 6.37 1.68 -18.91
C GLN A 308 6.01 0.49 -18.02
N THR A 309 5.59 -0.60 -18.66
CA THR A 309 5.35 -1.89 -18.03
C THR A 309 5.99 -3.01 -18.87
N VAL A 310 6.32 -4.12 -18.21
CA VAL A 310 6.76 -5.36 -18.85
C VAL A 310 5.96 -6.53 -18.28
N ASP A 311 5.80 -7.60 -19.05
CA ASP A 311 5.17 -8.84 -18.58
C ASP A 311 6.25 -9.90 -18.37
N GLU A 312 6.49 -10.24 -17.12
CA GLU A 312 7.50 -11.22 -16.69
C GLU A 312 6.89 -12.22 -15.72
N TRP A 313 7.58 -13.35 -15.51
CA TRP A 313 7.33 -14.25 -14.40
C TRP A 313 8.21 -13.80 -13.23
N VAL A 314 7.67 -13.81 -12.02
CA VAL A 314 8.42 -13.46 -10.82
C VAL A 314 8.29 -14.58 -9.80
N ASP A 315 9.40 -14.97 -9.18
CA ASP A 315 9.45 -15.89 -8.06
C ASP A 315 10.19 -15.26 -6.89
N VAL A 316 9.98 -15.80 -5.69
CA VAL A 316 10.63 -15.37 -4.46
C VAL A 316 11.46 -16.52 -3.90
N ASP A 317 12.70 -16.25 -3.52
CA ASP A 317 13.52 -17.20 -2.79
C ASP A 317 13.00 -17.32 -1.34
N THR A 318 12.85 -18.57 -0.88
CA THR A 318 12.41 -18.90 0.48
C THR A 318 13.46 -19.75 1.21
N SER A 319 14.68 -19.77 0.70
CA SER A 319 15.76 -20.53 1.27
C SER A 319 16.49 -19.70 2.30
N PHE A 320 16.69 -20.24 3.52
CA PHE A 320 17.54 -19.60 4.50
C PHE A 320 18.89 -19.19 3.90
N GLY A 321 19.20 -17.91 3.82
CA GLY A 321 20.39 -17.42 3.16
C GLY A 321 20.38 -15.91 2.87
N ALA A 322 21.42 -15.44 2.20
CA ALA A 322 21.57 -14.03 1.83
C ALA A 322 20.51 -13.53 0.84
N ASP A 323 19.85 -14.44 0.15
CA ASP A 323 18.84 -14.15 -0.86
C ASP A 323 17.42 -14.51 -0.39
N ASP A 324 17.20 -14.78 0.92
CA ASP A 324 15.87 -15.03 1.44
C ASP A 324 14.96 -13.79 1.23
N GLY A 325 13.76 -14.01 0.70
CA GLY A 325 12.85 -12.94 0.30
C GLY A 325 13.17 -12.24 -1.03
N LYS A 326 14.27 -12.59 -1.71
CA LYS A 326 14.67 -12.00 -2.98
C LYS A 326 13.67 -12.30 -4.09
N ALA A 327 13.20 -11.27 -4.76
CA ALA A 327 12.42 -11.40 -5.98
C ALA A 327 13.33 -11.62 -7.20
N THR A 328 12.96 -12.56 -8.05
CA THR A 328 13.67 -12.83 -9.32
C THR A 328 12.70 -12.78 -10.49
N GLY A 329 12.94 -11.88 -11.43
CA GLY A 329 12.19 -11.76 -12.68
C GLY A 329 12.76 -12.69 -13.75
N TYR A 330 11.88 -13.31 -14.54
CA TYR A 330 12.24 -14.17 -15.67
C TYR A 330 11.59 -13.65 -16.94
N THR A 331 12.39 -13.34 -17.94
CA THR A 331 11.91 -12.96 -19.28
C THR A 331 11.67 -14.17 -20.18
N SER A 332 12.34 -15.30 -19.85
CA SER A 332 12.25 -16.60 -20.56
C SER A 332 12.56 -17.73 -19.62
N SER A 333 12.09 -18.95 -19.94
CA SER A 333 12.39 -20.20 -19.21
C SER A 333 12.15 -20.12 -17.68
N PRO A 334 10.97 -19.66 -17.23
CA PRO A 334 10.69 -19.55 -15.80
C PRO A 334 10.60 -20.94 -15.15
N PRO A 335 10.75 -21.01 -13.83
CA PRO A 335 10.34 -22.19 -13.06
C PRO A 335 8.89 -22.57 -13.35
N ALA A 336 8.58 -23.87 -13.20
CA ALA A 336 7.23 -24.36 -13.44
C ALA A 336 6.23 -23.79 -12.42
N GLY A 337 5.00 -23.51 -12.86
CA GLY A 337 3.91 -23.05 -12.00
C GLY A 337 3.81 -21.53 -11.86
N LEU A 338 4.77 -20.77 -12.34
CA LEU A 338 4.70 -19.30 -12.34
C LEU A 338 3.71 -18.79 -13.38
N GLN A 339 3.07 -17.66 -13.04
CA GLN A 339 2.21 -16.91 -13.95
C GLN A 339 2.93 -15.65 -14.42
N LYS A 340 2.66 -15.22 -15.65
CA LYS A 340 3.09 -13.89 -16.09
C LYS A 340 2.29 -12.83 -15.36
N MET A 341 2.99 -11.80 -14.92
CA MET A 341 2.40 -10.65 -14.26
C MET A 341 2.92 -9.36 -14.88
N THR A 342 2.16 -8.29 -14.77
CA THR A 342 2.57 -6.98 -15.25
C THR A 342 3.46 -6.32 -14.20
N ILE A 343 4.69 -5.96 -14.57
CA ILE A 343 5.64 -5.25 -13.72
C ILE A 343 5.69 -3.78 -14.17
N VAL A 344 5.44 -2.86 -13.26
CA VAL A 344 5.57 -1.43 -13.54
C VAL A 344 7.04 -1.03 -13.43
N LYS A 345 7.59 -0.44 -14.49
CA LYS A 345 9.00 -0.04 -14.55
C LYS A 345 9.21 1.48 -14.53
N ARG A 346 8.20 2.27 -14.92
CA ARG A 346 8.25 3.73 -14.86
C ARG A 346 6.87 4.31 -14.55
N PHE A 347 6.86 5.42 -13.82
CA PHE A 347 5.66 6.13 -13.42
C PHE A 347 5.72 7.60 -13.85
N ASP A 348 4.55 8.21 -14.14
CA ASP A 348 4.40 9.64 -14.35
C ASP A 348 4.37 10.34 -12.98
N ASN A 349 5.55 10.63 -12.44
CA ASN A 349 5.66 11.24 -11.12
C ASN A 349 4.93 12.60 -11.01
N PRO A 350 5.04 13.54 -11.98
CA PRO A 350 4.29 14.79 -11.92
C PRO A 350 2.77 14.60 -11.83
N GLY A 351 2.20 13.76 -12.71
CA GLY A 351 0.77 13.45 -12.70
C GLY A 351 0.32 12.78 -11.41
N PHE A 352 1.13 11.84 -10.91
CA PHE A 352 0.89 11.19 -9.63
C PHE A 352 0.96 12.18 -8.46
N PHE A 353 1.95 13.09 -8.42
CA PHE A 353 2.06 14.07 -7.33
C PHE A 353 0.87 15.03 -7.28
N ASP A 354 0.33 15.43 -8.41
CA ASP A 354 -0.88 16.25 -8.46
C ASP A 354 -2.08 15.50 -7.90
N PHE A 355 -2.27 14.24 -8.28
CA PHE A 355 -3.32 13.35 -7.76
C PHE A 355 -3.18 13.11 -6.25
N TYR A 356 -1.96 12.84 -5.77
CA TYR A 356 -1.63 12.61 -4.38
C TYR A 356 -1.94 13.86 -3.52
N VAL A 357 -1.42 15.03 -3.90
CA VAL A 357 -1.66 16.29 -3.17
C VAL A 357 -3.13 16.64 -3.14
N ASP A 358 -3.84 16.51 -4.26
CA ASP A 358 -5.27 16.79 -4.33
C ASP A 358 -6.05 15.95 -3.30
N LEU A 359 -5.81 14.64 -3.24
CA LEU A 359 -6.54 13.77 -2.33
C LEU A 359 -6.17 13.95 -0.86
N LEU A 360 -4.88 14.16 -0.54
CA LEU A 360 -4.44 14.35 0.85
C LEU A 360 -4.86 15.69 1.47
N THR A 361 -5.08 16.69 0.65
CA THR A 361 -5.41 18.04 1.13
C THR A 361 -6.90 18.37 1.13
N ARG A 362 -7.75 17.40 0.76
CA ARG A 362 -9.20 17.58 0.78
C ARG A 362 -9.75 17.64 2.20
N PRO A 363 -10.92 18.27 2.41
CA PRO A 363 -11.54 18.34 3.72
C PRO A 363 -11.79 16.98 4.36
N VAL A 364 -11.63 16.90 5.68
CA VAL A 364 -12.02 15.79 6.54
C VAL A 364 -12.80 16.34 7.76
N PRO A 365 -13.73 15.56 8.36
CA PRO A 365 -14.13 14.22 7.96
C PRO A 365 -14.74 14.17 6.56
N VAL A 366 -14.59 13.00 5.93
CA VAL A 366 -15.07 12.75 4.58
C VAL A 366 -16.59 12.53 4.60
N THR A 367 -17.33 13.13 3.68
CA THR A 367 -18.77 12.85 3.52
C THR A 367 -18.96 11.78 2.46
N LEU A 368 -19.31 10.57 2.88
CA LEU A 368 -19.59 9.48 1.95
C LEU A 368 -21.02 9.57 1.41
N PRO A 369 -21.26 9.19 0.14
CA PRO A 369 -22.62 9.07 -0.38
C PRO A 369 -23.38 7.95 0.36
N ASN A 370 -24.68 8.16 0.53
CA ASN A 370 -25.56 7.21 1.19
C ASN A 370 -25.75 5.91 0.37
#